data_ef3e2d21d91b24f43a831839a4fce6e4
#
_entry.id   ef3e2d21d91b24f43a831839a4fce6e4
#
_cell.length_a   1.000
_cell.length_b   1.000
_cell.length_c   1.000
_cell.angle_alpha   90.00
_cell.angle_beta   90.00
_cell.angle_gamma   90.00
#
_symmetry.space_group_name_H-M   'P 1'
#
loop_
_entity.id
_entity.type
_entity.pdbx_description
1 polymer ?
#
loop_
_entity_poly.entity_id
_entity_poly.type
_entity_poly.pdbx_seq_one_letter_code
_entity_poly.pdbx_strand_id
1 'polypeptide(L)'
;PVVISSMVIGQLWLKMFNSDYGVINTVIRHFVPEYEHSWLTKNAFMTVLIPSVWQYIGYHMIIFYAGIKSISTDYYEAAQIDGASTWQVYRKITLPLLVPVIKTCVIFAITGSLRAFDLVYVMTGGGPNHISEVPATLMYNNLFRKGLYGYGSAQAFFIVIECLIFTFIVNRLFKKAEQNVSAV
;
A
#
# COMPACT_ATOMS: atom_id res chain seq x y z
N PRO A 1 9.96 -3.10 7.22
CA PRO A 1 10.48 -3.78 6.01
C PRO A 1 10.84 -2.83 4.86
N VAL A 2 10.25 -1.63 4.80
CA VAL A 2 10.43 -0.64 3.70
C VAL A 2 11.89 -0.25 3.41
N VAL A 3 12.79 -0.40 4.39
CA VAL A 3 14.24 -0.14 4.24
C VAL A 3 14.94 -1.21 3.39
N ILE A 4 14.35 -2.40 3.30
CA ILE A 4 14.88 -3.51 2.51
C ILE A 4 14.48 -3.31 1.05
N SER A 5 15.40 -3.60 0.11
CA SER A 5 15.07 -3.54 -1.31
C SER A 5 13.86 -4.40 -1.67
N SER A 6 12.94 -3.82 -2.43
CA SER A 6 11.74 -4.53 -2.91
C SER A 6 12.08 -5.80 -3.70
N MET A 7 13.22 -5.80 -4.41
CA MET A 7 13.70 -7.00 -5.12
C MET A 7 14.05 -8.14 -4.15
N VAL A 8 14.73 -7.82 -3.05
CA VAL A 8 15.09 -8.82 -2.01
C VAL A 8 13.83 -9.34 -1.32
N ILE A 9 12.90 -8.45 -0.99
CA ILE A 9 11.59 -8.82 -0.44
C ILE A 9 10.83 -9.73 -1.40
N GLY A 10 10.79 -9.39 -2.69
CA GLY A 10 10.15 -10.20 -3.71
C GLY A 10 10.75 -11.61 -3.77
N GLN A 11 12.08 -11.75 -3.77
CA GLN A 11 12.76 -13.05 -3.76
C GLN A 11 12.48 -13.85 -2.48
N LEU A 12 12.44 -13.19 -1.31
CA LEU A 12 12.08 -13.84 -0.06
C LEU A 12 10.66 -14.41 -0.12
N TRP A 13 9.70 -13.62 -0.53
CA TRP A 13 8.30 -14.05 -0.62
C TRP A 13 8.07 -15.09 -1.71
N LEU A 14 8.82 -15.06 -2.82
CA LEU A 14 8.81 -16.15 -3.81
C LEU A 14 9.16 -17.50 -3.19
N LYS A 15 10.15 -17.54 -2.30
CA LYS A 15 10.52 -18.76 -1.57
C LYS A 15 9.45 -19.16 -0.56
N MET A 16 8.81 -18.21 0.11
CA MET A 16 7.72 -18.48 1.06
C MET A 16 6.47 -19.03 0.37
N PHE A 17 6.13 -18.55 -0.84
CA PHE A 17 4.99 -18.98 -1.63
C PHE A 17 5.27 -20.17 -2.56
N ASN A 18 6.46 -20.75 -2.52
CA ASN A 18 6.76 -21.92 -3.36
C ASN A 18 5.81 -23.09 -3.04
N SER A 19 5.29 -23.76 -4.10
CA SER A 19 4.33 -24.86 -3.96
C SER A 19 4.90 -26.07 -3.21
N ASP A 20 6.17 -26.38 -3.41
CA ASP A 20 6.77 -27.64 -2.97
C ASP A 20 7.39 -27.51 -1.58
N TYR A 21 8.26 -26.51 -1.38
CA TYR A 21 9.05 -26.32 -0.16
C TYR A 21 8.77 -24.98 0.56
N GLY A 22 7.79 -24.21 0.07
CA GLY A 22 7.47 -22.90 0.68
C GLY A 22 6.91 -23.04 2.10
N VAL A 23 7.35 -22.15 2.98
CA VAL A 23 6.97 -22.17 4.39
C VAL A 23 5.46 -22.14 4.56
N ILE A 24 4.73 -21.38 3.74
CA ILE A 24 3.28 -21.24 3.83
C ILE A 24 2.60 -22.60 3.57
N ASN A 25 2.95 -23.26 2.47
CA ASN A 25 2.38 -24.58 2.19
C ASN A 25 2.82 -25.63 3.20
N THR A 26 4.06 -25.57 3.68
CA THR A 26 4.56 -26.50 4.70
C THR A 26 3.80 -26.38 6.01
N VAL A 27 3.52 -25.17 6.46
CA VAL A 27 2.71 -24.95 7.66
C VAL A 27 1.27 -25.44 7.47
N ILE A 28 0.65 -25.17 6.32
CA ILE A 28 -0.71 -25.62 6.03
C ILE A 28 -0.78 -27.17 5.94
N ARG A 29 0.20 -27.82 5.31
CA ARG A 29 0.31 -29.29 5.24
C ARG A 29 0.40 -29.97 6.59
N HIS A 30 0.91 -29.28 7.60
CA HIS A 30 0.91 -29.83 8.96
C HIS A 30 -0.51 -30.07 9.49
N PHE A 31 -1.48 -29.25 9.08
CA PHE A 31 -2.89 -29.39 9.46
C PHE A 31 -3.73 -30.10 8.41
N VAL A 32 -3.36 -29.99 7.14
CA VAL A 32 -4.05 -30.57 5.98
C VAL A 32 -3.01 -31.25 5.08
N PRO A 33 -2.68 -32.53 5.31
CA PRO A 33 -1.55 -33.21 4.65
C PRO A 33 -1.60 -33.21 3.11
N GLU A 34 -2.79 -33.22 2.51
CA GLU A 34 -2.98 -33.24 1.04
C GLU A 34 -3.05 -31.81 0.45
N TYR A 35 -2.73 -30.77 1.22
CA TYR A 35 -2.82 -29.40 0.71
C TYR A 35 -1.71 -29.11 -0.31
N GLU A 36 -2.14 -28.90 -1.56
CA GLU A 36 -1.28 -28.46 -2.66
C GLU A 36 -1.87 -27.18 -3.29
N HIS A 37 -1.22 -26.07 -3.06
CA HIS A 37 -1.65 -24.81 -3.64
C HIS A 37 -0.50 -24.07 -4.32
N SER A 38 -0.70 -23.76 -5.59
CA SER A 38 0.22 -22.95 -6.38
C SER A 38 -0.19 -21.47 -6.32
N TRP A 39 0.35 -20.77 -5.37
CA TRP A 39 0.04 -19.36 -5.07
C TRP A 39 0.29 -18.44 -6.27
N LEU A 40 1.45 -18.62 -6.93
CA LEU A 40 1.89 -17.77 -8.04
C LEU A 40 1.08 -17.96 -9.34
N THR A 41 0.36 -19.08 -9.47
CA THR A 41 -0.46 -19.36 -10.65
C THR A 41 -1.95 -19.15 -10.40
N LYS A 42 -2.45 -19.65 -9.28
CA LYS A 42 -3.89 -19.56 -8.97
C LYS A 42 -4.30 -18.21 -8.38
N ASN A 43 -3.43 -17.62 -7.57
CA ASN A 43 -3.72 -16.40 -6.81
C ASN A 43 -2.62 -15.32 -6.96
N ALA A 44 -2.06 -15.17 -8.17
CA ALA A 44 -0.92 -14.31 -8.45
C ALA A 44 -1.10 -12.85 -7.92
N PHE A 45 -2.30 -12.29 -8.07
CA PHE A 45 -2.60 -10.95 -7.56
C PHE A 45 -2.47 -10.87 -6.02
N MET A 46 -3.09 -11.81 -5.30
CA MET A 46 -3.01 -11.84 -3.82
C MET A 46 -1.58 -12.13 -3.34
N THR A 47 -0.85 -12.96 -4.09
CA THR A 47 0.54 -13.30 -3.79
C THR A 47 1.47 -12.09 -3.85
N VAL A 48 1.18 -11.10 -4.69
CA VAL A 48 1.91 -9.82 -4.74
C VAL A 48 1.37 -8.82 -3.72
N LEU A 49 0.05 -8.82 -3.47
CA LEU A 49 -0.59 -7.88 -2.56
C LEU A 49 -0.13 -8.07 -1.10
N ILE A 50 -0.01 -9.31 -0.63
CA ILE A 50 0.41 -9.61 0.75
C ILE A 50 1.80 -9.03 1.07
N PRO A 51 2.86 -9.28 0.29
CA PRO A 51 4.16 -8.65 0.50
C PRO A 51 4.13 -7.12 0.43
N SER A 52 3.33 -6.56 -0.47
CA SER A 52 3.18 -5.11 -0.63
C SER A 52 2.61 -4.48 0.64
N VAL A 53 1.53 -5.02 1.19
CA VAL A 53 0.93 -4.54 2.44
C VAL A 53 1.93 -4.71 3.60
N TRP A 54 2.56 -5.88 3.71
CA TRP A 54 3.55 -6.15 4.75
C TRP A 54 4.74 -5.19 4.70
N GLN A 55 5.20 -4.83 3.49
CA GLN A 55 6.32 -3.91 3.31
C GLN A 55 5.99 -2.50 3.81
N TYR A 56 4.79 -1.99 3.51
CA TYR A 56 4.44 -0.59 3.74
C TYR A 56 3.64 -0.33 5.01
N ILE A 57 3.09 -1.35 5.68
CA ILE A 57 2.30 -1.17 6.92
C ILE A 57 3.08 -0.41 8.00
N GLY A 58 4.35 -0.77 8.22
CA GLY A 58 5.20 -0.09 9.21
C GLY A 58 5.55 1.35 8.83
N TYR A 59 5.66 1.64 7.53
CA TYR A 59 5.89 2.99 7.02
C TYR A 59 4.71 3.92 7.35
N HIS A 60 3.51 3.51 7.04
CA HIS A 60 2.31 4.27 7.39
C HIS A 60 2.10 4.36 8.90
N MET A 61 2.41 3.30 9.65
CA MET A 61 2.34 3.32 11.10
C MET A 61 3.23 4.41 11.73
N ILE A 62 4.46 4.60 11.22
CA ILE A 62 5.36 5.65 11.71
C ILE A 62 4.80 7.04 11.40
N ILE A 63 4.22 7.26 10.23
CA ILE A 63 3.60 8.53 9.86
C ILE A 63 2.42 8.83 10.79
N PHE A 64 1.55 7.86 11.05
CA PHE A 64 0.44 8.01 12.00
C PHE A 64 0.93 8.28 13.42
N TYR A 65 1.96 7.54 13.85
CA TYR A 65 2.55 7.73 15.17
C TYR A 65 3.10 9.15 15.36
N ALA A 66 3.84 9.66 14.37
CA ALA A 66 4.35 11.03 14.38
C ALA A 66 3.20 12.04 14.39
N GLY A 67 2.15 11.82 13.60
CA GLY A 67 0.96 12.66 13.59
C GLY A 67 0.24 12.70 14.94
N ILE A 68 0.07 11.55 15.60
CA ILE A 68 -0.54 11.49 16.95
C ILE A 68 0.33 12.25 17.97
N LYS A 69 1.64 12.08 17.88
CA LYS A 69 2.58 12.76 18.79
C LYS A 69 2.69 14.28 18.57
N SER A 70 2.27 14.78 17.43
CA SER A 70 2.24 16.21 17.15
C SER A 70 1.00 16.93 17.72
N ILE A 71 -0.01 16.18 18.20
CA ILE A 71 -1.19 16.75 18.85
C ILE A 71 -0.80 17.21 20.26
N SER A 72 -1.13 18.47 20.62
CA SER A 72 -0.85 19.00 21.97
C SER A 72 -1.53 18.15 23.05
N THR A 73 -0.84 17.93 24.15
CA THR A 73 -1.37 17.25 25.35
C THR A 73 -2.54 18.02 25.97
N ASP A 74 -2.58 19.34 25.79
CA ASP A 74 -3.63 20.22 26.34
C ASP A 74 -5.04 19.76 25.92
N TYR A 75 -5.20 19.29 24.67
CA TYR A 75 -6.48 18.75 24.20
C TYR A 75 -6.92 17.51 24.99
N TYR A 76 -5.97 16.65 25.35
CA TYR A 76 -6.25 15.44 26.11
C TYR A 76 -6.52 15.73 27.57
N GLU A 77 -5.80 16.69 28.16
CA GLU A 77 -5.99 17.13 29.54
C GLU A 77 -7.34 17.81 29.72
N ALA A 78 -7.70 18.73 28.82
CA ALA A 78 -9.03 19.37 28.83
C ALA A 78 -10.15 18.33 28.72
N ALA A 79 -10.01 17.35 27.81
CA ALA A 79 -11.01 16.30 27.66
C ALA A 79 -11.14 15.39 28.89
N GLN A 80 -10.05 15.19 29.64
CA GLN A 80 -10.08 14.44 30.93
C GLN A 80 -10.82 15.23 32.01
N ILE A 81 -10.59 16.55 32.09
CA ILE A 81 -11.31 17.43 33.02
C ILE A 81 -12.83 17.39 32.73
N ASP A 82 -13.19 17.39 31.45
CA ASP A 82 -14.59 17.27 31.01
C ASP A 82 -15.19 15.87 31.18
N GLY A 83 -14.44 14.92 31.71
CA GLY A 83 -14.91 13.54 31.95
C GLY A 83 -15.14 12.72 30.67
N ALA A 84 -14.48 13.09 29.57
CA ALA A 84 -14.63 12.37 28.31
C ALA A 84 -14.02 10.97 28.37
N SER A 85 -14.75 9.95 27.89
CA SER A 85 -14.23 8.60 27.77
C SER A 85 -13.15 8.53 26.67
N THR A 86 -12.25 7.53 26.78
CA THR A 86 -11.18 7.28 25.78
C THR A 86 -11.72 7.20 24.34
N TRP A 87 -12.89 6.58 24.16
CA TRP A 87 -13.53 6.49 22.83
C TRP A 87 -14.02 7.85 22.32
N GLN A 88 -14.54 8.70 23.21
CA GLN A 88 -14.95 10.07 22.86
C GLN A 88 -13.73 10.92 22.47
N VAL A 89 -12.65 10.84 23.23
CA VAL A 89 -11.37 11.49 22.92
C VAL A 89 -10.86 11.05 21.56
N TYR A 90 -10.79 9.75 21.31
CA TYR A 90 -10.35 9.21 20.02
C TYR A 90 -11.19 9.74 18.85
N ARG A 91 -12.53 9.67 18.95
CA ARG A 91 -13.44 10.01 17.85
C ARG A 91 -13.61 11.51 17.64
N LYS A 92 -13.57 12.33 18.73
CA LYS A 92 -13.86 13.76 18.66
C LYS A 92 -12.62 14.65 18.61
N ILE A 93 -11.47 14.15 19.06
CA ILE A 93 -10.22 14.92 19.12
C ILE A 93 -9.16 14.29 18.21
N THR A 94 -8.73 13.05 18.52
CA THR A 94 -7.59 12.45 17.82
C THR A 94 -7.87 12.24 16.34
N LEU A 95 -8.98 11.61 15.99
CA LEU A 95 -9.29 11.28 14.60
C LEU A 95 -9.48 12.53 13.70
N PRO A 96 -10.24 13.57 14.12
CA PRO A 96 -10.32 14.80 13.35
C PRO A 96 -8.96 15.48 13.16
N LEU A 97 -8.16 15.64 14.22
CA LEU A 97 -6.85 16.28 14.14
C LEU A 97 -5.85 15.50 13.27
N LEU A 98 -6.05 14.18 13.08
CA LEU A 98 -5.26 13.35 12.18
C LEU A 98 -5.69 13.41 10.72
N VAL A 99 -6.77 14.09 10.36
CA VAL A 99 -7.27 14.16 8.96
C VAL A 99 -6.18 14.55 7.96
N PRO A 100 -5.30 15.55 8.20
CA PRO A 100 -4.23 15.87 7.26
C PRO A 100 -3.21 14.73 7.08
N VAL A 101 -2.93 14.00 8.15
CA VAL A 101 -2.03 12.84 8.13
C VAL A 101 -2.66 11.68 7.36
N ILE A 102 -3.95 11.40 7.61
CA ILE A 102 -4.73 10.39 6.89
C ILE A 102 -4.73 10.70 5.39
N LYS A 103 -5.01 11.95 5.01
CA LYS A 103 -4.96 12.39 3.61
C LYS A 103 -3.60 12.10 2.98
N THR A 104 -2.52 12.46 3.65
CA THR A 104 -1.15 12.22 3.16
C THR A 104 -0.88 10.73 2.96
N CYS A 105 -1.26 9.89 3.94
CA CYS A 105 -1.12 8.44 3.83
C CYS A 105 -1.94 7.86 2.67
N VAL A 106 -3.17 8.34 2.46
CA VAL A 106 -4.02 7.91 1.33
C VAL A 106 -3.39 8.28 -0.01
N ILE A 107 -2.85 9.51 -0.15
CA ILE A 107 -2.15 9.95 -1.37
C ILE A 107 -0.93 9.05 -1.62
N PHE A 108 -0.12 8.77 -0.61
CA PHE A 108 1.05 7.91 -0.75
C PHE A 108 0.66 6.47 -1.12
N ALA A 109 -0.39 5.92 -0.51
CA ALA A 109 -0.87 4.58 -0.83
C ALA A 109 -1.36 4.48 -2.29
N ILE A 110 -2.18 5.42 -2.75
CA ILE A 110 -2.72 5.43 -4.12
C ILE A 110 -1.60 5.63 -5.14
N THR A 111 -0.78 6.68 -4.97
CA THR A 111 0.29 6.98 -5.93
C THR A 111 1.38 5.91 -5.93
N GLY A 112 1.65 5.30 -4.77
CA GLY A 112 2.56 4.15 -4.65
C GLY A 112 2.04 2.93 -5.38
N SER A 113 0.74 2.63 -5.26
CA SER A 113 0.11 1.50 -5.95
C SER A 113 0.09 1.68 -7.48
N LEU A 114 -0.23 2.89 -7.97
CA LEU A 114 -0.23 3.18 -9.41
C LEU A 114 1.16 3.06 -10.05
N ARG A 115 2.22 3.29 -9.28
CA ARG A 115 3.61 3.16 -9.72
C ARG A 115 4.27 1.85 -9.29
N ALA A 116 3.50 0.91 -8.72
CA ALA A 116 4.04 -0.37 -8.28
C ALA A 116 4.67 -1.12 -9.46
N PHE A 117 5.93 -1.53 -9.31
CA PHE A 117 6.70 -2.24 -10.33
C PHE A 117 7.49 -3.40 -9.74
N ASP A 118 8.39 -3.11 -8.81
CA ASP A 118 9.45 -4.03 -8.38
C ASP A 118 8.94 -5.40 -7.91
N LEU A 119 7.98 -5.41 -6.97
CA LEU A 119 7.42 -6.65 -6.43
C LEU A 119 6.68 -7.46 -7.50
N VAL A 120 5.85 -6.79 -8.31
CA VAL A 120 5.13 -7.46 -9.40
C VAL A 120 6.11 -8.05 -10.41
N TYR A 121 7.11 -7.27 -10.82
CA TYR A 121 8.10 -7.70 -11.80
C TYR A 121 8.91 -8.90 -11.32
N VAL A 122 9.39 -8.86 -10.07
CA VAL A 122 10.21 -9.93 -9.49
C VAL A 122 9.41 -11.18 -9.20
N MET A 123 8.18 -11.05 -8.69
CA MET A 123 7.40 -12.19 -8.22
C MET A 123 6.64 -12.91 -9.34
N THR A 124 6.07 -12.17 -10.28
CA THR A 124 5.16 -12.73 -11.29
C THR A 124 5.47 -12.27 -12.71
N GLY A 125 6.22 -11.18 -12.88
CA GLY A 125 6.43 -10.55 -14.18
C GLY A 125 5.13 -10.02 -14.82
N GLY A 126 4.03 -9.90 -14.04
CA GLY A 126 2.69 -9.57 -14.51
C GLY A 126 1.81 -10.78 -14.80
N GLY A 127 2.39 -12.00 -14.80
CA GLY A 127 1.69 -13.26 -15.13
C GLY A 127 0.98 -13.95 -13.95
N PRO A 128 0.38 -15.13 -14.19
CA PRO A 128 0.05 -15.67 -15.51
C PRO A 128 -1.09 -14.90 -16.20
N ASN A 129 -1.13 -14.92 -17.53
CA ASN A 129 -2.22 -14.34 -18.32
C ASN A 129 -2.59 -12.88 -17.94
N HIS A 130 -1.60 -12.04 -17.60
CA HIS A 130 -1.78 -10.65 -17.19
C HIS A 130 -2.59 -10.43 -15.89
N ILE A 131 -2.85 -11.46 -15.08
CA ILE A 131 -3.70 -11.38 -13.87
C ILE A 131 -3.09 -10.44 -12.81
N SER A 132 -1.78 -10.40 -12.72
CA SER A 132 -1.06 -9.52 -11.77
C SER A 132 -0.36 -8.34 -12.45
N GLU A 133 -0.64 -8.10 -13.74
CA GLU A 133 -0.02 -7.00 -14.47
C GLU A 133 -0.52 -5.65 -13.97
N VAL A 134 0.42 -4.74 -13.79
CA VAL A 134 0.17 -3.35 -13.38
C VAL A 134 0.68 -2.40 -14.46
N PRO A 135 0.20 -1.14 -14.50
CA PRO A 135 0.57 -0.20 -15.56
C PRO A 135 2.09 -0.08 -15.76
N ALA A 136 2.87 -0.08 -14.69
CA ALA A 136 4.32 0.04 -14.76
C ALA A 136 5.01 -1.21 -15.35
N THR A 137 4.52 -2.42 -15.09
CA THR A 137 5.07 -3.64 -15.72
C THR A 137 4.70 -3.72 -17.20
N LEU A 138 3.49 -3.32 -17.57
CA LEU A 138 3.07 -3.24 -18.97
C LEU A 138 3.91 -2.22 -19.75
N MET A 139 4.11 -1.04 -19.20
CA MET A 139 4.98 0.00 -19.74
C MET A 139 6.41 -0.53 -19.95
N TYR A 140 6.99 -1.17 -18.94
CA TYR A 140 8.33 -1.74 -19.02
C TYR A 140 8.45 -2.80 -20.14
N ASN A 141 7.48 -3.71 -20.23
CA ASN A 141 7.46 -4.75 -21.25
C ASN A 141 7.36 -4.15 -22.66
N ASN A 142 6.55 -3.11 -22.85
CA ASN A 142 6.42 -2.45 -24.16
C ASN A 142 7.68 -1.68 -24.53
N LEU A 143 8.30 -0.94 -23.59
CA LEU A 143 9.53 -0.19 -23.83
C LEU A 143 10.73 -1.11 -24.11
N PHE A 144 11.02 -2.02 -23.18
CA PHE A 144 12.31 -2.71 -23.14
C PHE A 144 12.30 -4.12 -23.75
N ARG A 145 11.15 -4.80 -23.77
CA ARG A 145 11.05 -6.14 -24.34
C ARG A 145 10.53 -6.14 -25.77
N LYS A 146 9.56 -5.26 -26.07
CA LYS A 146 8.93 -5.19 -27.39
C LYS A 146 9.50 -4.07 -28.30
N GLY A 147 10.31 -3.16 -27.77
CA GLY A 147 10.87 -2.00 -28.50
C GLY A 147 9.83 -0.98 -28.95
N LEU A 148 8.63 -0.99 -28.35
CA LEU A 148 7.53 -0.09 -28.67
C LEU A 148 7.69 1.25 -27.92
N TYR A 149 8.76 1.99 -28.20
CA TYR A 149 9.15 3.17 -27.42
C TYR A 149 8.06 4.25 -27.36
N GLY A 150 7.41 4.55 -28.50
CA GLY A 150 6.34 5.55 -28.52
C GLY A 150 5.14 5.16 -27.65
N TYR A 151 4.73 3.89 -27.71
CA TYR A 151 3.62 3.36 -26.92
C TYR A 151 3.96 3.30 -25.42
N GLY A 152 5.15 2.81 -25.09
CA GLY A 152 5.59 2.75 -23.70
C GLY A 152 5.79 4.14 -23.08
N SER A 153 6.28 5.12 -23.86
CA SER A 153 6.37 6.51 -23.40
C SER A 153 4.99 7.14 -23.14
N ALA A 154 4.00 6.83 -23.99
CA ALA A 154 2.62 7.25 -23.75
C ALA A 154 2.04 6.65 -22.48
N GLN A 155 2.33 5.37 -22.19
CA GLN A 155 1.94 4.72 -20.94
C GLN A 155 2.61 5.37 -19.72
N ALA A 156 3.90 5.70 -19.80
CA ALA A 156 4.58 6.42 -18.72
C ALA A 156 3.90 7.76 -18.42
N PHE A 157 3.57 8.51 -19.46
CA PHE A 157 2.85 9.78 -19.32
C PHE A 157 1.45 9.60 -18.73
N PHE A 158 0.75 8.55 -19.15
CA PHE A 158 -0.57 8.21 -18.61
C PHE A 158 -0.51 7.91 -17.10
N ILE A 159 0.47 7.13 -16.61
CA ILE A 159 0.68 6.87 -15.18
C ILE A 159 0.87 8.18 -14.40
N VAL A 160 1.62 9.13 -14.93
CA VAL A 160 1.80 10.44 -14.29
C VAL A 160 0.47 11.19 -14.20
N ILE A 161 -0.30 11.22 -15.29
CA ILE A 161 -1.62 11.86 -15.30
C ILE A 161 -2.56 11.21 -14.27
N GLU A 162 -2.61 9.88 -14.21
CA GLU A 162 -3.41 9.16 -13.20
C GLU A 162 -3.03 9.57 -11.78
N CYS A 163 -1.74 9.60 -11.46
CA CYS A 163 -1.26 10.03 -10.14
C CYS A 163 -1.72 11.46 -9.81
N LEU A 164 -1.64 12.39 -10.77
CA LEU A 164 -2.09 13.77 -10.57
C LEU A 164 -3.61 13.87 -10.37
N ILE A 165 -4.38 13.15 -11.19
CA ILE A 165 -5.86 13.11 -11.08
C ILE A 165 -6.27 12.58 -9.71
N PHE A 166 -5.74 11.43 -9.28
CA PHE A 166 -6.09 10.85 -7.98
C PHE A 166 -5.65 11.73 -6.81
N THR A 167 -4.45 12.33 -6.89
CA THR A 167 -4.00 13.31 -5.89
C THR A 167 -4.94 14.51 -5.80
N PHE A 168 -5.38 15.04 -6.93
CA PHE A 168 -6.34 16.14 -6.97
C PHE A 168 -7.69 15.73 -6.37
N ILE A 169 -8.22 14.56 -6.73
CA ILE A 169 -9.47 14.03 -6.18
C ILE A 169 -9.38 13.89 -4.66
N VAL A 170 -8.32 13.25 -4.14
CA VAL A 170 -8.13 13.08 -2.70
C VAL A 170 -8.04 14.44 -1.99
N ASN A 171 -7.26 15.37 -2.52
CA ASN A 171 -7.17 16.71 -1.95
C ASN A 171 -8.53 17.41 -1.90
N ARG A 172 -9.36 17.25 -2.93
CA ARG A 172 -10.70 17.86 -2.97
C ARG A 172 -11.66 17.21 -1.98
N LEU A 173 -11.61 15.88 -1.83
CA LEU A 173 -12.44 15.14 -0.89
C LEU A 173 -12.12 15.51 0.58
N PHE A 174 -10.84 15.65 0.89
CA PHE A 174 -10.39 15.95 2.25
C PHE A 174 -10.47 17.44 2.62
N LYS A 175 -10.60 18.35 1.63
CA LYS A 175 -10.62 19.80 1.85
C LYS A 175 -11.62 20.24 2.91
N LYS A 176 -12.85 19.74 2.84
CA LYS A 176 -13.92 20.09 3.80
C LYS A 176 -13.62 19.58 5.22
N ALA A 177 -13.04 18.39 5.32
CA ALA A 177 -12.68 17.80 6.61
C ALA A 177 -11.50 18.57 7.26
N GLU A 178 -10.52 19.02 6.46
CA GLU A 178 -9.41 19.85 6.95
C GLU A 178 -9.87 21.24 7.39
N GLN A 179 -10.79 21.86 6.66
CA GLN A 179 -11.33 23.17 7.06
C GLN A 179 -12.06 23.14 8.43
N ASN A 180 -12.75 22.03 8.71
CA ASN A 180 -13.40 21.84 10.00
C ASN A 180 -12.39 21.70 11.16
N VAL A 181 -11.21 21.17 10.88
CA VAL A 181 -10.12 20.99 11.87
C VAL A 181 -9.40 22.32 12.14
N SER A 182 -9.20 23.15 11.10
CA SER A 182 -8.54 24.45 11.25
C SER A 182 -9.42 25.52 11.91
N ALA A 183 -10.71 25.22 12.13
CA ALA A 183 -11.67 26.11 12.80
C ALA A 183 -11.83 25.81 14.31
N VAL A 184 -11.16 24.79 14.82
CA VAL A 184 -11.09 24.35 16.21
C VAL A 184 -9.73 24.77 16.82
#